data_5a3d40b332c7758c3dc3b65fe55b8919
#
_entry.id   5a3d40b332c7758c3dc3b65fe55b8919
#
_cell.length_a   1.000
_cell.length_b   1.000
_cell.length_c   1.000
_cell.angle_alpha   90.00
_cell.angle_beta   90.00
_cell.angle_gamma   90.00
#
_symmetry.space_group_name_H-M   'P 1'
#
loop_
_entity.id
_entity.type
_entity.pdbx_description
1 polymer ?
#
loop_
_entity_poly.entity_id
_entity_poly.type
_entity_poly.pdbx_seq_one_letter_code
_entity_poly.pdbx_strand_id
1 'polypeptide(L)'
;YTVDAFKEKPDKETAEKYLAEGNFFWNAGIFVWNVRTITSVMRVYAPGIAQIFDRIFPDFYTEKENETIKKLFPTCESISIDYAVMEKAEAIYVLPASFGWSDLGTWGALRGLLPQDKSGNATVGTDIRLYDSKNCIVHASEEKRVVIQGLDGYIIAEKDNTLLICKLEEEQRIKEFSK
;
A
#
# COMPACT_ATOMS: atom_id res chain seq x y z
N TYR A 1 13.91 -18.58 6.54
CA TYR A 1 15.27 -18.07 6.70
C TYR A 1 15.30 -17.05 7.83
N THR A 2 16.44 -16.92 8.51
CA THR A 2 16.71 -15.81 9.43
C THR A 2 17.03 -14.56 8.61
N VAL A 3 16.56 -13.41 9.05
CA VAL A 3 16.84 -12.11 8.44
C VAL A 3 18.01 -11.46 9.16
N ASP A 4 19.06 -11.10 8.43
CA ASP A 4 20.22 -10.41 8.98
C ASP A 4 20.00 -8.91 9.10
N ALA A 5 19.26 -8.33 8.15
CA ALA A 5 18.91 -6.92 8.15
C ALA A 5 17.56 -6.68 7.48
N PHE A 6 16.76 -5.83 8.10
CA PHE A 6 15.52 -5.30 7.50
C PHE A 6 15.80 -3.86 7.03
N LYS A 7 15.45 -3.56 5.79
CA LYS A 7 15.66 -2.23 5.17
C LYS A 7 14.37 -1.74 4.53
N GLU A 8 13.92 -0.58 4.95
CA GLU A 8 12.68 0.00 4.46
C GLU A 8 12.99 1.05 3.39
N LYS A 9 12.26 0.97 2.26
CA LYS A 9 12.26 1.96 1.16
C LYS A 9 13.66 2.38 0.68
N PRO A 10 14.51 1.45 0.21
CA PRO A 10 15.76 1.83 -0.43
C PRO A 10 15.47 2.69 -1.67
N ASP A 11 16.41 3.55 -2.05
CA ASP A 11 16.32 4.22 -3.34
C ASP A 11 16.45 3.21 -4.50
N LYS A 12 16.11 3.65 -5.72
CA LYS A 12 16.06 2.77 -6.89
C LYS A 12 17.41 2.07 -7.15
N GLU A 13 18.51 2.80 -7.06
CA GLU A 13 19.87 2.27 -7.33
C GLU A 13 20.23 1.20 -6.30
N THR A 14 19.92 1.44 -5.03
CA THR A 14 20.14 0.48 -3.94
C THR A 14 19.25 -0.76 -4.09
N ALA A 15 17.98 -0.58 -4.48
CA ALA A 15 17.07 -1.68 -4.74
C ALA A 15 17.55 -2.58 -5.89
N GLU A 16 18.05 -1.98 -6.98
CA GLU A 16 18.62 -2.73 -8.11
C GLU A 16 19.85 -3.55 -7.70
N LYS A 17 20.71 -3.00 -6.83
CA LYS A 17 21.85 -3.72 -6.25
C LYS A 17 21.41 -4.90 -5.40
N TYR A 18 20.42 -4.71 -4.52
CA TYR A 18 19.88 -5.79 -3.69
C TYR A 18 19.30 -6.94 -4.51
N LEU A 19 18.59 -6.63 -5.59
CA LEU A 19 18.09 -7.64 -6.51
C LEU A 19 19.22 -8.41 -7.22
N ALA A 20 20.30 -7.72 -7.60
CA ALA A 20 21.44 -8.35 -8.26
C ALA A 20 22.26 -9.25 -7.31
N GLU A 21 22.30 -8.95 -6.01
CA GLU A 21 22.97 -9.78 -5.01
C GLU A 21 22.25 -11.11 -4.73
N GLY A 22 20.91 -11.17 -4.97
CA GLY A 22 20.12 -12.40 -4.90
C GLY A 22 19.88 -12.95 -3.48
N ASN A 23 20.29 -12.27 -2.44
CA ASN A 23 20.11 -12.62 -1.02
C ASN A 23 19.10 -11.73 -0.31
N PHE A 24 18.45 -10.83 -1.03
CA PHE A 24 17.37 -9.97 -0.53
C PHE A 24 16.00 -10.50 -0.97
N PHE A 25 15.02 -10.30 -0.10
CA PHE A 25 13.62 -10.59 -0.39
C PHE A 25 12.80 -9.31 -0.30
N TRP A 26 11.83 -9.17 -1.20
CA TRP A 26 10.91 -8.04 -1.17
C TRP A 26 9.86 -8.26 -0.10
N ASN A 27 9.73 -7.29 0.83
CA ASN A 27 8.75 -7.35 1.90
C ASN A 27 7.34 -7.10 1.33
N ALA A 28 6.45 -8.07 1.53
CA ALA A 28 5.04 -7.97 1.15
C ALA A 28 4.19 -7.18 2.17
N GLY A 29 4.78 -6.74 3.28
CA GLY A 29 4.04 -6.10 4.37
C GLY A 29 3.12 -7.05 5.13
N ILE A 30 3.32 -8.36 5.00
CA ILE A 30 2.55 -9.39 5.70
C ILE A 30 3.38 -9.92 6.85
N PHE A 31 2.93 -9.64 8.06
CA PHE A 31 3.60 -10.06 9.29
C PHE A 31 2.76 -11.07 10.06
N VAL A 32 3.38 -12.16 10.52
CA VAL A 32 2.74 -13.19 11.35
C VAL A 32 3.40 -13.21 12.72
N TRP A 33 2.61 -12.98 13.75
CA TRP A 33 3.07 -12.84 15.12
C TRP A 33 2.36 -13.77 16.09
N ASN A 34 3.09 -14.25 17.07
CA ASN A 34 2.47 -14.72 18.30
C ASN A 34 2.08 -13.48 19.14
N VAL A 35 0.89 -13.49 19.75
CA VAL A 35 0.37 -12.34 20.53
C VAL A 35 1.33 -11.93 21.66
N ARG A 36 1.95 -12.88 22.34
CA ARG A 36 2.93 -12.59 23.41
C ARG A 36 4.17 -11.91 22.84
N THR A 37 4.63 -12.36 21.66
CA THR A 37 5.79 -11.79 20.99
C THR A 37 5.52 -10.36 20.57
N ILE A 38 4.43 -10.09 19.84
CA ILE A 38 4.14 -8.72 19.36
C ILE A 38 3.95 -7.75 20.53
N THR A 39 3.26 -8.15 21.60
CA THR A 39 3.11 -7.28 22.78
C THR A 39 4.43 -7.00 23.50
N SER A 40 5.34 -7.97 23.53
CA SER A 40 6.67 -7.79 24.11
C SER A 40 7.55 -6.88 23.26
N VAL A 41 7.62 -7.10 21.95
CA VAL A 41 8.45 -6.29 21.06
C VAL A 41 7.94 -4.85 20.97
N MET A 42 6.61 -4.63 21.01
CA MET A 42 6.04 -3.27 21.07
C MET A 42 6.47 -2.55 22.35
N ARG A 43 6.54 -3.23 23.49
CA ARG A 43 7.05 -2.64 24.74
C ARG A 43 8.54 -2.29 24.71
N VAL A 44 9.32 -3.09 23.99
CA VAL A 44 10.77 -2.88 23.88
C VAL A 44 11.09 -1.78 22.86
N TYR A 45 10.51 -1.86 21.66
CA TYR A 45 10.91 -1.02 20.52
C TYR A 45 10.03 0.19 20.28
N ALA A 46 8.77 0.16 20.78
CA ALA A 46 7.80 1.25 20.66
C ALA A 46 7.08 1.51 22.01
N PRO A 47 7.82 1.78 23.11
CA PRO A 47 7.26 1.87 24.46
C PRO A 47 6.21 2.97 24.60
N GLY A 48 6.33 4.08 23.87
CA GLY A 48 5.34 5.17 23.87
C GLY A 48 3.97 4.71 23.38
N ILE A 49 3.95 3.95 22.27
CA ILE A 49 2.72 3.38 21.73
C ILE A 49 2.16 2.34 22.72
N ALA A 50 2.99 1.44 23.22
CA ALA A 50 2.56 0.41 24.18
C ALA A 50 1.91 1.02 25.44
N GLN A 51 2.48 2.09 26.00
CA GLN A 51 1.93 2.80 27.17
C GLN A 51 0.54 3.42 26.88
N ILE A 52 0.33 3.95 25.68
CA ILE A 52 -0.98 4.50 25.30
C ILE A 52 -2.00 3.38 25.23
N PHE A 53 -1.66 2.24 24.63
CA PHE A 53 -2.54 1.07 24.58
C PHE A 53 -2.81 0.48 25.98
N ASP A 54 -1.83 0.45 26.88
CA ASP A 54 -2.03 0.03 28.27
C ASP A 54 -3.05 0.92 28.99
N ARG A 55 -3.13 2.21 28.63
CA ARG A 55 -4.14 3.14 29.16
C ARG A 55 -5.52 2.97 28.51
N ILE A 56 -5.59 2.52 27.26
CA ILE A 56 -6.85 2.26 26.56
C ILE A 56 -7.42 0.90 27.01
N PHE A 57 -6.55 -0.07 27.28
CA PHE A 57 -6.91 -1.47 27.51
C PHE A 57 -8.03 -1.71 28.53
N PRO A 58 -8.11 -1.00 29.69
CA PRO A 58 -9.19 -1.19 30.66
C PRO A 58 -10.59 -0.88 30.12
N ASP A 59 -10.68 -0.06 29.09
CA ASP A 59 -11.95 0.39 28.51
C ASP A 59 -12.39 -0.45 27.30
N PHE A 60 -11.56 -1.36 26.80
CA PHE A 60 -11.94 -2.27 25.70
C PHE A 60 -13.17 -3.10 26.07
N TYR A 61 -14.07 -3.25 25.12
CA TYR A 61 -15.34 -3.98 25.23
C TYR A 61 -16.30 -3.36 26.26
N THR A 62 -16.09 -2.10 26.64
CA THR A 62 -17.00 -1.32 27.46
C THR A 62 -17.66 -0.20 26.67
N GLU A 63 -18.67 0.46 27.24
CA GLU A 63 -19.32 1.64 26.63
C GLU A 63 -18.33 2.82 26.44
N LYS A 64 -17.21 2.84 27.16
CA LYS A 64 -16.19 3.90 27.11
C LYS A 64 -15.14 3.69 26.01
N GLU A 65 -15.08 2.51 25.38
CA GLU A 65 -14.07 2.14 24.40
C GLU A 65 -13.87 3.23 23.32
N ASN A 66 -14.96 3.59 22.64
CA ASN A 66 -14.91 4.56 21.54
C ASN A 66 -14.44 5.95 21.99
N GLU A 67 -14.83 6.40 23.17
CA GLU A 67 -14.41 7.68 23.71
C GLU A 67 -12.93 7.66 24.05
N THR A 68 -12.47 6.62 24.74
CA THR A 68 -11.08 6.46 25.16
C THR A 68 -10.14 6.32 23.96
N ILE A 69 -10.53 5.53 22.95
CA ILE A 69 -9.75 5.40 21.71
C ILE A 69 -9.64 6.76 21.00
N LYS A 70 -10.76 7.47 20.77
CA LYS A 70 -10.75 8.78 20.11
C LYS A 70 -9.87 9.80 20.82
N LYS A 71 -9.78 9.71 22.15
CA LYS A 71 -8.98 10.63 22.97
C LYS A 71 -7.50 10.27 22.99
N LEU A 72 -7.16 9.00 23.13
CA LEU A 72 -5.78 8.58 23.39
C LEU A 72 -5.05 8.13 22.13
N PHE A 73 -5.70 7.41 21.19
CA PHE A 73 -5.04 6.92 20.00
C PHE A 73 -4.39 8.00 19.12
N PRO A 74 -4.99 9.19 18.93
CA PRO A 74 -4.35 10.28 18.18
C PRO A 74 -3.08 10.84 18.82
N THR A 75 -2.79 10.48 20.07
CA THR A 75 -1.54 10.87 20.74
C THR A 75 -0.40 9.88 20.52
N CYS A 76 -0.65 8.75 19.83
CA CYS A 76 0.38 7.83 19.43
C CYS A 76 1.32 8.49 18.40
N GLU A 77 2.60 8.13 18.48
CA GLU A 77 3.55 8.44 17.44
C GLU A 77 3.10 7.80 16.11
N SER A 78 3.10 8.61 15.03
CA SER A 78 2.78 8.12 13.68
C SER A 78 4.03 7.52 13.05
N ILE A 79 4.25 6.23 13.29
CA ILE A 79 5.40 5.47 12.77
C ILE A 79 4.91 4.10 12.28
N SER A 80 5.46 3.61 11.17
CA SER A 80 5.16 2.25 10.71
C SER A 80 5.84 1.21 11.58
N ILE A 81 5.29 0.00 11.62
CA ILE A 81 5.88 -1.14 12.33
C ILE A 81 7.26 -1.49 11.77
N ASP A 82 7.49 -1.22 10.49
CA ASP A 82 8.78 -1.44 9.82
C ASP A 82 9.88 -0.66 10.53
N TYR A 83 9.70 0.65 10.72
CA TYR A 83 10.66 1.51 11.43
C TYR A 83 10.62 1.35 12.95
N ALA A 84 9.43 1.15 13.52
CA ALA A 84 9.29 1.06 14.96
C ALA A 84 9.89 -0.22 15.53
N VAL A 85 9.75 -1.34 14.81
CA VAL A 85 10.09 -2.67 15.29
C VAL A 85 11.03 -3.41 14.35
N MET A 86 10.67 -3.56 13.05
CA MET A 86 11.34 -4.50 12.16
C MET A 86 12.81 -4.15 11.90
N GLU A 87 13.16 -2.89 11.77
CA GLU A 87 14.56 -2.47 11.60
C GLU A 87 15.42 -2.64 12.86
N LYS A 88 14.81 -2.84 14.04
CA LYS A 88 15.46 -2.91 15.34
C LYS A 88 15.48 -4.31 15.95
N ALA A 89 14.54 -5.16 15.52
CA ALA A 89 14.36 -6.47 16.10
C ALA A 89 15.44 -7.46 15.62
N GLU A 90 16.01 -8.23 16.56
CA GLU A 90 17.13 -9.14 16.28
C GLU A 90 16.69 -10.53 15.78
N ALA A 91 15.42 -10.92 16.01
CA ALA A 91 14.92 -12.26 15.69
C ALA A 91 13.76 -12.19 14.69
N ILE A 92 14.10 -11.90 13.43
CA ILE A 92 13.14 -11.87 12.32
C ILE A 92 13.37 -13.07 11.42
N TYR A 93 12.30 -13.67 10.97
CA TYR A 93 12.33 -14.76 9.99
C TYR A 93 11.56 -14.36 8.75
N VAL A 94 12.05 -14.76 7.58
CA VAL A 94 11.34 -14.59 6.30
C VAL A 94 10.94 -15.96 5.75
N LEU A 95 9.71 -16.05 5.27
CA LEU A 95 9.19 -17.16 4.50
C LEU A 95 9.02 -16.68 3.04
N PRO A 96 9.91 -17.06 2.12
CA PRO A 96 9.74 -16.72 0.71
C PRO A 96 8.49 -17.39 0.15
N ALA A 97 7.70 -16.63 -0.59
CA ALA A 97 6.47 -17.11 -1.19
C ALA A 97 6.31 -16.56 -2.61
N SER A 98 5.66 -17.33 -3.48
CA SER A 98 5.34 -16.94 -4.85
C SER A 98 3.88 -17.27 -5.13
N PHE A 99 2.99 -16.33 -4.86
CA PHE A 99 1.55 -16.50 -5.02
C PHE A 99 0.88 -15.34 -5.77
N GLY A 100 1.68 -14.58 -6.55
CA GLY A 100 1.15 -13.46 -7.34
C GLY A 100 0.68 -12.27 -6.50
N TRP A 101 1.32 -12.02 -5.36
CA TRP A 101 0.97 -10.90 -4.49
C TRP A 101 1.23 -9.54 -5.17
N SER A 102 0.29 -8.62 -4.98
CA SER A 102 0.44 -7.21 -5.32
C SER A 102 -0.29 -6.38 -4.25
N ASP A 103 0.33 -5.28 -3.82
CA ASP A 103 -0.28 -4.35 -2.86
C ASP A 103 -1.37 -3.48 -3.48
N LEU A 104 -1.49 -3.50 -4.81
CA LEU A 104 -2.39 -2.61 -5.57
C LEU A 104 -2.25 -1.12 -5.20
N GLY A 105 -1.09 -0.75 -4.70
CA GLY A 105 -0.80 0.61 -4.24
C GLY A 105 -0.68 1.64 -5.36
N THR A 106 -0.65 1.19 -6.62
CA THR A 106 -0.49 2.04 -7.79
C THR A 106 -1.47 1.68 -8.91
N TRP A 107 -1.74 2.63 -9.81
CA TRP A 107 -2.58 2.42 -10.99
C TRP A 107 -1.95 1.42 -11.97
N GLY A 108 -0.62 1.43 -12.06
CA GLY A 108 0.12 0.45 -12.88
C GLY A 108 -0.04 -0.97 -12.36
N ALA A 109 0.03 -1.17 -11.05
CA ALA A 109 -0.21 -2.47 -10.42
C ALA A 109 -1.66 -2.93 -10.62
N LEU A 110 -2.63 -2.04 -10.45
CA LEU A 110 -4.05 -2.33 -10.71
C LEU A 110 -4.29 -2.69 -12.18
N ARG A 111 -3.70 -1.93 -13.13
CA ARG A 111 -3.79 -2.22 -14.56
C ARG A 111 -3.23 -3.61 -14.89
N GLY A 112 -2.11 -3.98 -14.28
CA GLY A 112 -1.48 -5.29 -14.49
C GLY A 112 -2.34 -6.47 -14.02
N LEU A 113 -3.22 -6.24 -13.05
CA LEU A 113 -4.09 -7.27 -12.49
C LEU A 113 -5.45 -7.38 -13.20
N LEU A 114 -5.94 -6.28 -13.75
CA LEU A 114 -7.22 -6.25 -14.47
C LEU A 114 -7.11 -6.92 -15.85
N PRO A 115 -8.20 -7.50 -16.36
CA PRO A 115 -8.29 -7.91 -17.75
C PRO A 115 -7.97 -6.76 -18.68
N GLN A 116 -7.13 -7.03 -19.69
CA GLN A 116 -6.74 -6.03 -20.69
C GLN A 116 -7.27 -6.41 -22.05
N ASP A 117 -7.62 -5.39 -22.85
CA ASP A 117 -7.92 -5.57 -24.26
C ASP A 117 -6.65 -5.87 -25.10
N LYS A 118 -6.81 -6.08 -26.42
CA LYS A 118 -5.69 -6.37 -27.34
C LYS A 118 -4.66 -5.24 -27.44
N SER A 119 -5.04 -4.03 -27.04
CA SER A 119 -4.18 -2.84 -27.02
C SER A 119 -3.56 -2.59 -25.65
N GLY A 120 -3.77 -3.48 -24.69
CA GLY A 120 -3.24 -3.36 -23.33
C GLY A 120 -4.01 -2.35 -22.47
N ASN A 121 -5.24 -1.99 -22.81
CA ASN A 121 -6.07 -1.13 -21.97
C ASN A 121 -6.83 -1.95 -20.93
N ALA A 122 -6.90 -1.45 -19.70
CA ALA A 122 -7.72 -1.98 -18.63
C ALA A 122 -8.87 -1.00 -18.31
N THR A 123 -10.08 -1.50 -18.14
CA THR A 123 -11.26 -0.65 -17.90
C THR A 123 -12.07 -1.16 -16.72
N VAL A 124 -12.54 -0.22 -15.90
CA VAL A 124 -13.50 -0.43 -14.81
C VAL A 124 -14.65 0.57 -15.01
N GLY A 125 -15.83 0.07 -15.31
CA GLY A 125 -17.03 0.84 -15.66
C GLY A 125 -17.83 0.14 -16.76
N THR A 126 -19.06 0.57 -17.02
CA THR A 126 -20.02 -0.13 -17.91
C THR A 126 -20.02 0.36 -19.36
N ASP A 127 -19.82 1.65 -19.63
CA ASP A 127 -19.85 2.21 -20.99
C ASP A 127 -18.57 3.01 -21.29
N ILE A 128 -17.46 2.27 -21.43
CA ILE A 128 -16.15 2.83 -21.78
C ILE A 128 -15.79 2.41 -23.20
N ARG A 129 -15.50 3.39 -24.05
CA ARG A 129 -15.15 3.19 -25.47
C ARG A 129 -13.80 3.82 -25.77
N LEU A 130 -12.89 2.99 -26.25
CA LEU A 130 -11.52 3.37 -26.56
C LEU A 130 -11.27 3.24 -28.07
N TYR A 131 -10.80 4.32 -28.69
CA TYR A 131 -10.43 4.38 -30.09
C TYR A 131 -8.96 4.78 -30.21
N ASP A 132 -8.18 4.04 -30.97
CA ASP A 132 -6.75 4.32 -31.21
C ASP A 132 -5.95 4.58 -29.91
N SER A 133 -6.41 3.98 -28.80
CA SER A 133 -5.81 4.15 -27.48
C SER A 133 -5.18 2.86 -27.00
N LYS A 134 -4.05 2.96 -26.30
CA LYS A 134 -3.31 1.79 -25.81
C LYS A 134 -2.66 2.05 -24.46
N ASN A 135 -2.39 0.94 -23.74
CA ASN A 135 -1.71 0.96 -22.43
C ASN A 135 -2.37 1.84 -21.38
N CYS A 136 -3.65 2.16 -21.53
CA CYS A 136 -4.38 3.02 -20.59
C CYS A 136 -5.05 2.20 -19.49
N ILE A 137 -5.33 2.86 -18.36
CA ILE A 137 -6.29 2.40 -17.38
C ILE A 137 -7.40 3.43 -17.22
N VAL A 138 -8.65 2.98 -17.36
CA VAL A 138 -9.83 3.83 -17.25
C VAL A 138 -10.73 3.31 -16.14
N HIS A 139 -11.02 4.17 -15.17
CA HIS A 139 -11.93 3.89 -14.06
C HIS A 139 -13.03 4.96 -14.05
N ALA A 140 -14.26 4.57 -14.28
CA ALA A 140 -15.41 5.47 -14.27
C ALA A 140 -16.57 4.83 -13.51
N SER A 141 -17.46 5.67 -12.96
CA SER A 141 -18.69 5.21 -12.32
C SER A 141 -19.60 4.51 -13.34
N GLU A 142 -20.42 3.57 -12.88
CA GLU A 142 -21.29 2.75 -13.74
C GLU A 142 -22.31 3.56 -14.56
N GLU A 143 -22.66 4.74 -14.10
CA GLU A 143 -23.64 5.62 -14.75
C GLU A 143 -23.05 6.50 -15.85
N LYS A 144 -21.72 6.51 -16.01
CA LYS A 144 -21.04 7.43 -16.95
C LYS A 144 -20.60 6.73 -18.21
N ARG A 145 -20.86 7.43 -19.33
CA ARG A 145 -20.25 7.09 -20.61
C ARG A 145 -18.93 7.82 -20.76
N VAL A 146 -17.87 7.08 -21.03
CA VAL A 146 -16.51 7.59 -21.28
C VAL A 146 -16.09 7.19 -22.70
N VAL A 147 -15.71 8.17 -23.50
CA VAL A 147 -15.18 7.95 -24.85
C VAL A 147 -13.80 8.59 -24.93
N ILE A 148 -12.83 7.80 -25.33
CA ILE A 148 -11.41 8.20 -25.40
C ILE A 148 -10.85 7.85 -26.76
N GLN A 149 -10.08 8.76 -27.35
CA GLN A 149 -9.39 8.55 -28.61
C GLN A 149 -7.94 9.01 -28.52
N GLY A 150 -7.01 8.20 -29.00
CA GLY A 150 -5.62 8.59 -29.29
C GLY A 150 -4.71 8.70 -28.07
N LEU A 151 -5.06 8.13 -26.91
CA LEU A 151 -4.21 8.13 -25.73
C LEU A 151 -3.32 6.88 -25.63
N ASP A 152 -2.09 7.06 -25.14
CA ASP A 152 -1.13 5.98 -24.90
C ASP A 152 -0.49 6.13 -23.51
N GLY A 153 -0.72 5.14 -22.64
CA GLY A 153 -0.11 5.13 -21.30
C GLY A 153 -0.71 6.17 -20.34
N TYR A 154 -2.05 6.31 -20.32
CA TYR A 154 -2.73 7.26 -19.44
C TYR A 154 -3.58 6.56 -18.38
N ILE A 155 -3.70 7.24 -17.24
CA ILE A 155 -4.71 7.02 -16.22
C ILE A 155 -5.84 7.98 -16.48
N ILE A 156 -7.06 7.46 -16.60
CA ILE A 156 -8.30 8.23 -16.68
C ILE A 156 -9.18 7.72 -15.53
N ALA A 157 -9.39 8.53 -14.51
CA ALA A 157 -10.16 8.15 -13.33
C ALA A 157 -11.18 9.22 -12.97
N GLU A 158 -12.41 8.79 -12.76
CA GLU A 158 -13.49 9.67 -12.33
C GLU A 158 -14.01 9.24 -10.97
N LYS A 159 -14.09 10.21 -10.06
CA LYS A 159 -14.67 10.02 -8.73
C LYS A 159 -15.17 11.36 -8.18
N ASP A 160 -16.32 11.35 -7.51
CA ASP A 160 -16.87 12.51 -6.80
C ASP A 160 -16.90 13.80 -7.65
N ASN A 161 -17.37 13.68 -8.91
CA ASN A 161 -17.41 14.74 -9.90
C ASN A 161 -16.04 15.33 -10.30
N THR A 162 -14.96 14.60 -10.01
CA THR A 162 -13.61 14.97 -10.44
C THR A 162 -13.10 13.98 -11.47
N LEU A 163 -12.62 14.48 -12.60
CA LEU A 163 -11.98 13.69 -13.65
C LEU A 163 -10.46 13.93 -13.61
N LEU A 164 -9.71 12.89 -13.35
CA LEU A 164 -8.24 12.89 -13.47
C LEU A 164 -7.86 12.29 -14.83
N ILE A 165 -7.01 12.98 -15.57
CA ILE A 165 -6.31 12.45 -16.74
C ILE A 165 -4.82 12.76 -16.56
N CYS A 166 -4.00 11.75 -16.36
CA CYS A 166 -2.54 11.92 -16.25
C CYS A 166 -1.80 10.75 -16.88
N LYS A 167 -0.52 10.92 -17.16
CA LYS A 167 0.30 9.81 -17.66
C LYS A 167 0.49 8.75 -16.58
N LEU A 168 0.49 7.47 -16.99
CA LEU A 168 0.71 6.35 -16.09
C LEU A 168 2.09 6.43 -15.42
N GLU A 169 3.11 6.91 -16.12
CA GLU A 169 4.46 7.13 -15.57
C GLU A 169 4.51 8.19 -14.46
N GLU A 170 3.48 9.06 -14.36
CA GLU A 170 3.38 10.12 -13.35
C GLU A 170 2.49 9.71 -12.17
N GLU A 171 2.13 8.43 -12.05
CA GLU A 171 1.18 7.95 -11.02
C GLU A 171 1.60 8.29 -9.59
N GLN A 172 2.90 8.38 -9.30
CA GLN A 172 3.40 8.73 -7.97
C GLN A 172 3.07 10.18 -7.57
N ARG A 173 2.81 11.05 -8.56
CA ARG A 173 2.49 12.46 -8.36
C ARG A 173 0.99 12.75 -8.21
N ILE A 174 0.14 11.74 -8.29
CA ILE A 174 -1.33 11.93 -8.19
C ILE A 174 -1.74 12.65 -6.90
N LYS A 175 -1.01 12.42 -5.80
CA LYS A 175 -1.24 13.15 -4.53
C LYS A 175 -1.00 14.66 -4.64
N GLU A 176 -0.19 15.11 -5.58
CA GLU A 176 0.04 16.54 -5.86
C GLU A 176 -1.13 17.12 -6.66
N PHE A 177 -1.69 16.33 -7.59
CA PHE A 177 -2.78 16.74 -8.48
C PHE A 177 -4.14 16.76 -7.77
N SER A 178 -4.30 16.06 -6.66
CA SER A 178 -5.56 15.92 -5.90
C SER A 178 -5.68 16.92 -4.73
N LYS A 179 -4.75 17.85 -4.60
CA LYS A 179 -4.82 18.97 -3.64
C LYS A 179 -5.53 20.15 -4.28
#